data_ee52159f8d09edc5db059ed02719493e
#
_entry.id   ee52159f8d09edc5db059ed02719493e
#
_cell.length_a   1.000
_cell.length_b   1.000
_cell.length_c   1.000
_cell.angle_alpha   90.00
_cell.angle_beta   90.00
_cell.angle_gamma   90.00
#
_symmetry.space_group_name_H-M   'P 1'
#
loop_
_entity.id
_entity.type
_entity.pdbx_description
1 polymer ?
#
loop_
_entity_poly.entity_id
_entity_poly.type
_entity_poly.pdbx_seq_one_letter_code
_entity_poly.pdbx_strand_id
1 'polypeptide(L)'
;MPTHVLAEAHGDETGALLAFLEAQRGGLRRAVLGLTDDRATQRPAASELSLAGLVKHVAETEQGWVEVAQELPHSIERTQDTWHLSFQLADGETLAEVLAFWDRVAKRTEEFIRSVPSLNDTFPLPPAPWFPAGARQSMRWLLLHLIEETARHAGHADILRESLDGKTAFELVDEERAAQG
;
A
#
# COMPACT_ATOMS: atom_id res chain seq x y z
N MET A 1 -9.14 11.14 -6.61
CA MET A 1 -10.26 10.21 -6.40
C MET A 1 -9.84 8.82 -6.75
N PRO A 2 -10.22 7.77 -6.01
CA PRO A 2 -10.03 6.43 -6.49
C PRO A 2 -10.78 6.29 -7.83
N THR A 3 -10.14 5.68 -8.80
CA THR A 3 -10.83 5.24 -10.01
C THR A 3 -12.01 4.35 -9.59
N HIS A 4 -13.16 4.54 -10.20
CA HIS A 4 -14.33 3.72 -9.88
C HIS A 4 -13.99 2.24 -10.06
N VAL A 5 -14.21 1.44 -9.02
CA VAL A 5 -14.05 -0.01 -9.06
C VAL A 5 -15.25 -0.59 -9.78
N LEU A 6 -15.17 -0.72 -11.10
CA LEU A 6 -16.32 -1.14 -11.92
C LEU A 6 -16.20 -2.58 -12.41
N ALA A 7 -15.01 -3.02 -12.78
CA ALA A 7 -14.85 -4.24 -13.57
C ALA A 7 -14.88 -5.52 -12.73
N GLU A 8 -14.26 -5.53 -11.56
CA GLU A 8 -14.08 -6.74 -10.75
C GLU A 8 -15.16 -6.91 -9.66
N ALA A 9 -16.09 -5.94 -9.54
CA ALA A 9 -17.12 -5.96 -8.51
C ALA A 9 -18.33 -6.88 -8.85
N HIS A 10 -18.29 -7.58 -9.97
CA HIS A 10 -19.40 -8.41 -10.44
C HIS A 10 -19.29 -9.85 -9.95
N GLY A 11 -19.93 -10.15 -8.82
CA GLY A 11 -20.27 -11.51 -8.43
C GLY A 11 -19.22 -12.32 -7.68
N ASP A 12 -18.01 -11.80 -7.49
CA ASP A 12 -16.94 -12.47 -6.75
C ASP A 12 -16.38 -11.55 -5.65
N GLU A 13 -16.53 -11.97 -4.38
CA GLU A 13 -16.07 -11.20 -3.22
C GLU A 13 -14.54 -10.99 -3.26
N THR A 14 -13.79 -12.03 -3.62
CA THR A 14 -12.33 -11.95 -3.72
C THR A 14 -11.90 -10.93 -4.78
N GLY A 15 -12.48 -11.00 -5.97
CA GLY A 15 -12.24 -10.04 -7.04
C GLY A 15 -12.61 -8.62 -6.65
N ALA A 16 -13.75 -8.43 -5.98
CA ALA A 16 -14.17 -7.11 -5.51
C ALA A 16 -13.18 -6.52 -4.50
N LEU A 17 -12.74 -7.29 -3.49
CA LEU A 17 -11.78 -6.82 -2.48
C LEU A 17 -10.41 -6.51 -3.10
N LEU A 18 -9.90 -7.35 -4.00
CA LEU A 18 -8.67 -7.08 -4.73
C LEU A 18 -8.75 -5.82 -5.58
N ALA A 19 -9.88 -5.59 -6.25
CA ALA A 19 -10.11 -4.39 -7.06
C ALA A 19 -10.16 -3.11 -6.20
N PHE A 20 -10.77 -3.17 -5.00
CA PHE A 20 -10.73 -2.06 -4.05
C PHE A 20 -9.32 -1.78 -3.56
N LEU A 21 -8.54 -2.82 -3.23
CA LEU A 21 -7.14 -2.66 -2.84
C LEU A 21 -6.32 -2.01 -3.97
N GLU A 22 -6.47 -2.48 -5.22
CA GLU A 22 -5.76 -1.90 -6.36
C GLU A 22 -6.16 -0.45 -6.64
N ALA A 23 -7.41 -0.08 -6.43
CA ALA A 23 -7.86 1.31 -6.54
C ALA A 23 -7.13 2.22 -5.52
N GLN A 24 -6.88 1.74 -4.29
CA GLN A 24 -6.13 2.50 -3.28
C GLN A 24 -4.64 2.58 -3.63
N ARG A 25 -4.04 1.48 -4.09
CA ARG A 25 -2.65 1.49 -4.60
C ARG A 25 -2.48 2.49 -5.74
N GLY A 26 -3.43 2.52 -6.68
CA GLY A 26 -3.46 3.49 -7.77
C GLY A 26 -3.47 4.94 -7.29
N GLY A 27 -4.17 5.25 -6.19
CA GLY A 27 -4.15 6.57 -5.56
C GLY A 27 -2.74 7.00 -5.16
N LEU A 28 -2.02 6.14 -4.43
CA LEU A 28 -0.64 6.42 -4.00
C LEU A 28 0.34 6.50 -5.18
N ARG A 29 0.24 5.62 -6.19
CA ARG A 29 1.08 5.67 -7.38
C ARG A 29 0.89 7.00 -8.15
N ARG A 30 -0.35 7.45 -8.29
CA ARG A 30 -0.63 8.76 -8.91
C ARG A 30 -0.08 9.93 -8.12
N ALA A 31 -0.14 9.88 -6.79
CA ALA A 31 0.40 10.94 -5.95
C ALA A 31 1.90 11.19 -6.17
N VAL A 32 2.65 10.21 -6.66
CA VAL A 32 4.08 10.35 -7.00
C VAL A 32 4.33 10.52 -8.51
N LEU A 33 3.29 10.56 -9.34
CA LEU A 33 3.42 10.65 -10.79
C LEU A 33 4.23 11.88 -11.22
N GLY A 34 5.29 11.64 -12.01
CA GLY A 34 6.15 12.70 -12.55
C GLY A 34 7.08 13.36 -11.54
N LEU A 35 7.19 12.85 -10.31
CA LEU A 35 8.12 13.38 -9.31
C LEU A 35 9.52 12.75 -9.47
N THR A 36 10.53 13.57 -9.22
CA THR A 36 11.91 13.10 -8.96
C THR A 36 12.05 12.63 -7.51
N ASP A 37 13.11 11.87 -7.19
CA ASP A 37 13.38 11.43 -5.83
C ASP A 37 13.50 12.61 -4.85
N ASP A 38 14.20 13.68 -5.24
CA ASP A 38 14.33 14.90 -4.45
C ASP A 38 12.97 15.55 -4.13
N ARG A 39 12.03 15.53 -5.07
CA ARG A 39 10.69 16.07 -4.86
C ARG A 39 9.84 15.15 -4.00
N ALA A 40 9.90 13.85 -4.25
CA ALA A 40 9.10 12.84 -3.55
C ALA A 40 9.52 12.66 -2.07
N THR A 41 10.77 13.00 -1.73
CA THR A 41 11.29 12.93 -0.34
C THR A 41 11.06 14.21 0.46
N GLN A 42 10.57 15.30 -0.15
CA GLN A 42 10.22 16.51 0.58
C GLN A 42 9.07 16.28 1.56
N ARG A 43 9.06 17.05 2.64
CA ARG A 43 8.05 17.06 3.70
C ARG A 43 7.28 18.39 3.66
N PRO A 44 6.32 18.54 2.75
CA PRO A 44 5.68 19.84 2.47
C PRO A 44 4.60 20.22 3.50
N ALA A 45 4.22 19.32 4.39
CA ALA A 45 3.19 19.55 5.41
C ALA A 45 3.80 19.60 6.83
N ALA A 46 2.95 19.81 7.84
CA ALA A 46 3.36 19.84 9.25
C ALA A 46 3.81 18.45 9.80
N SER A 47 3.57 17.38 9.07
CA SER A 47 3.99 16.02 9.45
C SER A 47 5.37 15.69 8.92
N GLU A 48 5.98 14.64 9.49
CA GLU A 48 7.26 14.09 9.03
C GLU A 48 7.13 13.20 7.78
N LEU A 49 5.94 13.08 7.22
CA LEU A 49 5.65 12.22 6.07
C LEU A 49 6.17 12.84 4.77
N SER A 50 6.65 11.98 3.88
CA SER A 50 6.95 12.29 2.50
C SER A 50 6.23 11.33 1.57
N LEU A 51 6.03 11.70 0.32
CA LEU A 51 5.36 10.85 -0.68
C LEU A 51 6.13 9.54 -0.91
N ALA A 52 7.45 9.62 -1.10
CA ALA A 52 8.28 8.42 -1.27
C ALA A 52 8.27 7.52 -0.04
N GLY A 53 8.31 8.11 1.16
CA GLY A 53 8.21 7.37 2.42
C GLY A 53 6.86 6.65 2.58
N LEU A 54 5.75 7.27 2.18
CA LEU A 54 4.43 6.63 2.21
C LEU A 54 4.36 5.44 1.25
N VAL A 55 4.87 5.58 0.02
CA VAL A 55 4.91 4.47 -0.96
C VAL A 55 5.71 3.30 -0.40
N LYS A 56 6.88 3.56 0.19
CA LYS A 56 7.71 2.53 0.81
C LYS A 56 7.00 1.85 1.97
N HIS A 57 6.44 2.65 2.88
CA HIS A 57 5.74 2.12 4.05
C HIS A 57 4.59 1.18 3.67
N VAL A 58 3.75 1.58 2.73
CA VAL A 58 2.61 0.75 2.30
C VAL A 58 3.09 -0.52 1.61
N ALA A 59 4.15 -0.44 0.79
CA ALA A 59 4.73 -1.61 0.14
C ALA A 59 5.31 -2.63 1.15
N GLU A 60 6.08 -2.16 2.15
CA GLU A 60 6.62 -3.00 3.21
C GLU A 60 5.51 -3.59 4.10
N THR A 61 4.48 -2.79 4.43
CA THR A 61 3.34 -3.22 5.24
C THR A 61 2.55 -4.31 4.53
N GLU A 62 2.25 -4.12 3.25
CA GLU A 62 1.55 -5.13 2.45
C GLU A 62 2.34 -6.44 2.40
N GLN A 63 3.65 -6.39 2.10
CA GLN A 63 4.50 -7.58 2.09
C GLN A 63 4.50 -8.28 3.45
N GLY A 64 4.71 -7.53 4.53
CA GLY A 64 4.78 -8.10 5.87
C GLY A 64 3.48 -8.83 6.26
N TRP A 65 2.32 -8.25 6.00
CA TRP A 65 1.04 -8.89 6.28
C TRP A 65 0.76 -10.12 5.43
N VAL A 66 1.16 -10.11 4.16
CA VAL A 66 1.05 -11.28 3.28
C VAL A 66 1.98 -12.40 3.75
N GLU A 67 3.20 -12.09 4.18
CA GLU A 67 4.13 -13.06 4.77
C GLU A 67 3.57 -13.66 6.06
N VAL A 68 2.97 -12.85 6.94
CA VAL A 68 2.27 -13.35 8.14
C VAL A 68 1.14 -14.32 7.76
N ALA A 69 0.33 -13.96 6.79
CA ALA A 69 -0.79 -14.80 6.34
C ALA A 69 -0.34 -16.11 5.68
N GLN A 70 0.85 -16.13 5.08
CA GLN A 70 1.49 -17.31 4.53
C GLN A 70 2.31 -18.11 5.57
N GLU A 71 2.36 -17.64 6.81
CA GLU A 71 3.21 -18.21 7.88
C GLU A 71 4.70 -18.27 7.49
N LEU A 72 5.15 -17.27 6.73
CA LEU A 72 6.55 -17.10 6.31
C LEU A 72 7.29 -16.15 7.25
N PRO A 73 8.63 -16.27 7.37
CA PRO A 73 9.43 -15.28 8.07
C PRO A 73 9.37 -13.93 7.34
N HIS A 74 9.46 -12.83 8.10
CA HIS A 74 9.52 -11.51 7.51
C HIS A 74 10.80 -11.31 6.69
N SER A 75 10.65 -10.91 5.44
CA SER A 75 11.79 -10.54 4.57
C SER A 75 12.39 -9.18 4.96
N ILE A 76 11.57 -8.30 5.54
CA ILE A 76 11.98 -6.99 6.04
C ILE A 76 11.63 -6.94 7.53
N GLU A 77 12.66 -6.97 8.37
CA GLU A 77 12.46 -6.86 9.81
C GLU A 77 12.47 -5.38 10.23
N ARG A 78 11.41 -4.97 10.93
CA ARG A 78 11.31 -3.67 11.59
C ARG A 78 11.09 -3.87 13.08
N THR A 79 11.98 -3.32 13.88
CA THR A 79 11.83 -3.24 15.34
C THR A 79 11.15 -1.94 15.71
N GLN A 80 10.80 -1.76 16.99
CA GLN A 80 10.27 -0.50 17.50
C GLN A 80 11.23 0.67 17.21
N ASP A 81 12.54 0.45 17.29
CA ASP A 81 13.55 1.49 17.05
C ASP A 81 13.76 1.81 15.56
N THR A 82 13.49 0.85 14.68
CA THR A 82 13.69 0.99 13.23
C THR A 82 12.39 1.18 12.44
N TRP A 83 11.24 1.20 13.12
CA TRP A 83 9.94 1.37 12.48
C TRP A 83 9.85 2.62 11.59
N HIS A 84 10.42 3.72 12.07
CA HIS A 84 10.43 4.99 11.34
C HIS A 84 11.15 4.92 9.98
N LEU A 85 12.07 3.96 9.80
CA LEU A 85 12.79 3.75 8.53
C LEU A 85 11.89 3.26 7.39
N SER A 86 10.72 2.71 7.70
CA SER A 86 9.73 2.37 6.67
C SER A 86 9.14 3.61 5.97
N PHE A 87 9.24 4.80 6.60
CA PHE A 87 8.71 6.06 6.08
C PHE A 87 9.75 6.93 5.38
N GLN A 88 10.90 6.38 5.02
CA GLN A 88 11.95 7.14 4.32
C GLN A 88 12.76 6.22 3.41
N LEU A 89 13.20 6.75 2.29
CA LEU A 89 14.13 6.02 1.43
C LEU A 89 15.44 5.77 2.17
N ALA A 90 16.03 4.61 1.97
CA ALA A 90 17.38 4.32 2.45
C ALA A 90 18.42 5.05 1.58
N ASP A 91 19.68 5.11 2.07
CA ASP A 91 20.78 5.69 1.29
C ASP A 91 20.94 4.96 -0.05
N GLY A 92 20.82 5.71 -1.15
CA GLY A 92 20.91 5.19 -2.50
C GLY A 92 19.65 4.49 -3.03
N GLU A 93 18.57 4.37 -2.23
CA GLU A 93 17.30 3.84 -2.68
C GLU A 93 16.52 4.91 -3.45
N THR A 94 15.90 4.53 -4.56
CA THR A 94 15.13 5.43 -5.42
C THR A 94 13.63 5.15 -5.33
N LEU A 95 12.79 6.16 -5.62
CA LEU A 95 11.34 5.98 -5.74
C LEU A 95 10.97 4.93 -6.79
N ALA A 96 11.71 4.88 -7.90
CA ALA A 96 11.47 3.89 -8.96
C ALA A 96 11.70 2.45 -8.48
N GLU A 97 12.75 2.21 -7.66
CA GLU A 97 13.01 0.90 -7.08
C GLU A 97 11.93 0.48 -6.09
N VAL A 98 11.45 1.42 -5.26
CA VAL A 98 10.36 1.17 -4.31
C VAL A 98 9.05 0.89 -5.05
N LEU A 99 8.72 1.61 -6.10
CA LEU A 99 7.54 1.33 -6.93
C LEU A 99 7.64 -0.06 -7.59
N ALA A 100 8.79 -0.40 -8.17
CA ALA A 100 9.01 -1.72 -8.75
C ALA A 100 8.97 -2.86 -7.69
N PHE A 101 9.45 -2.60 -6.49
CA PHE A 101 9.27 -3.51 -5.36
C PHE A 101 7.79 -3.71 -5.03
N TRP A 102 7.03 -2.63 -4.90
CA TRP A 102 5.60 -2.71 -4.60
C TRP A 102 4.79 -3.42 -5.69
N ASP A 103 5.14 -3.24 -6.97
CA ASP A 103 4.49 -3.98 -8.06
C ASP A 103 4.68 -5.50 -7.92
N ARG A 104 5.88 -5.93 -7.51
CA ARG A 104 6.12 -7.36 -7.22
C ARG A 104 5.32 -7.85 -6.01
N VAL A 105 5.23 -7.02 -4.96
CA VAL A 105 4.42 -7.33 -3.76
C VAL A 105 2.95 -7.44 -4.14
N ALA A 106 2.40 -6.46 -4.86
CA ALA A 106 1.01 -6.44 -5.28
C ALA A 106 0.63 -7.70 -6.10
N LYS A 107 1.50 -8.08 -7.04
CA LYS A 107 1.32 -9.32 -7.82
C LYS A 107 1.31 -10.57 -6.93
N ARG A 108 2.26 -10.70 -6.01
CA ARG A 108 2.32 -11.82 -5.06
C ARG A 108 1.11 -11.87 -4.14
N THR A 109 0.63 -10.72 -3.67
CA THR A 109 -0.60 -10.60 -2.89
C THR A 109 -1.79 -11.16 -3.65
N GLU A 110 -1.97 -10.74 -4.90
CA GLU A 110 -3.07 -11.22 -5.74
C GLU A 110 -2.98 -12.73 -5.99
N GLU A 111 -1.81 -13.22 -6.39
CA GLU A 111 -1.57 -14.65 -6.63
C GLU A 111 -1.86 -15.49 -5.38
N PHE A 112 -1.39 -15.03 -4.22
CA PHE A 112 -1.66 -15.69 -2.94
C PHE A 112 -3.16 -15.71 -2.62
N ILE A 113 -3.82 -14.56 -2.64
CA ILE A 113 -5.24 -14.46 -2.30
C ILE A 113 -6.11 -15.29 -3.23
N ARG A 114 -5.81 -15.32 -4.54
CA ARG A 114 -6.52 -16.17 -5.50
C ARG A 114 -6.26 -17.67 -5.31
N SER A 115 -5.19 -18.05 -4.63
CA SER A 115 -4.87 -19.44 -4.32
C SER A 115 -5.54 -19.99 -3.07
N VAL A 116 -6.03 -19.11 -2.17
CA VAL A 116 -6.66 -19.58 -0.92
C VAL A 116 -8.05 -20.17 -1.20
N PRO A 117 -8.41 -21.31 -0.58
CA PRO A 117 -9.71 -21.94 -0.81
C PRO A 117 -10.89 -21.11 -0.35
N SER A 118 -10.73 -20.32 0.71
CA SER A 118 -11.79 -19.52 1.30
C SER A 118 -11.25 -18.27 1.99
N LEU A 119 -11.93 -17.13 1.82
CA LEU A 119 -11.66 -15.92 2.59
C LEU A 119 -11.97 -16.07 4.10
N ASN A 120 -12.63 -17.16 4.50
CA ASN A 120 -12.82 -17.52 5.91
C ASN A 120 -11.63 -18.29 6.50
N ASP A 121 -10.70 -18.78 5.68
CA ASP A 121 -9.49 -19.44 6.18
C ASP A 121 -8.69 -18.45 7.03
N THR A 122 -8.09 -18.96 8.11
CA THR A 122 -7.48 -18.12 9.12
C THR A 122 -5.98 -18.40 9.25
N PHE A 123 -5.23 -17.35 9.59
CA PHE A 123 -3.82 -17.41 9.92
C PHE A 123 -3.56 -16.88 11.34
N PRO A 124 -2.50 -17.30 12.02
CA PRO A 124 -2.13 -16.82 13.35
C PRO A 124 -1.59 -15.38 13.26
N LEU A 125 -1.97 -14.52 14.20
CA LEU A 125 -1.32 -13.22 14.35
C LEU A 125 0.04 -13.37 15.05
N PRO A 126 1.03 -12.52 14.70
CA PRO A 126 2.31 -12.52 15.40
C PRO A 126 2.13 -12.11 16.86
N PRO A 127 2.99 -12.61 17.77
CA PRO A 127 2.96 -12.16 19.15
C PRO A 127 3.22 -10.66 19.24
N ALA A 128 2.26 -9.90 19.77
CA ALA A 128 2.39 -8.47 20.00
C ALA A 128 1.56 -8.07 21.23
N PRO A 129 1.95 -7.02 21.99
CA PRO A 129 1.27 -6.62 23.21
C PRO A 129 -0.20 -6.25 23.04
N TRP A 130 -0.59 -5.83 21.83
CA TRP A 130 -1.95 -5.42 21.48
C TRP A 130 -2.82 -6.54 20.89
N PHE A 131 -2.25 -7.73 20.66
CA PHE A 131 -3.01 -8.89 20.22
C PHE A 131 -3.22 -9.88 21.38
N PRO A 132 -4.43 -10.45 21.54
CA PRO A 132 -4.62 -11.55 22.47
C PRO A 132 -3.72 -12.74 22.12
N ALA A 133 -3.25 -13.47 23.11
CA ALA A 133 -2.45 -14.67 22.91
C ALA A 133 -3.21 -15.71 22.05
N GLY A 134 -2.57 -16.19 20.99
CA GLY A 134 -3.17 -17.15 20.06
C GLY A 134 -4.25 -16.58 19.13
N ALA A 135 -4.35 -15.25 19.03
CA ALA A 135 -5.30 -14.60 18.11
C ALA A 135 -5.06 -15.03 16.67
N ARG A 136 -6.13 -15.20 15.93
CA ARG A 136 -6.14 -15.52 14.49
C ARG A 136 -7.04 -14.56 13.75
N GLN A 137 -6.73 -14.32 12.49
CA GLN A 137 -7.54 -13.50 11.59
C GLN A 137 -7.83 -14.25 10.30
N SER A 138 -8.92 -13.85 9.60
CA SER A 138 -9.28 -14.44 8.32
C SER A 138 -8.58 -13.76 7.15
N MET A 139 -8.53 -14.42 5.99
CA MET A 139 -8.03 -13.82 4.74
C MET A 139 -8.89 -12.61 4.32
N ARG A 140 -10.18 -12.60 4.64
CA ARG A 140 -11.04 -11.44 4.45
C ARG A 140 -10.58 -10.26 5.29
N TRP A 141 -10.25 -10.49 6.56
CA TRP A 141 -9.71 -9.45 7.43
C TRP A 141 -8.40 -8.89 6.87
N LEU A 142 -7.51 -9.76 6.36
CA LEU A 142 -6.27 -9.32 5.73
C LEU A 142 -6.53 -8.33 4.60
N LEU A 143 -7.44 -8.66 3.66
CA LEU A 143 -7.77 -7.77 2.54
C LEU A 143 -8.40 -6.46 3.01
N LEU A 144 -9.33 -6.51 3.96
CA LEU A 144 -9.95 -5.30 4.52
C LEU A 144 -8.92 -4.42 5.23
N HIS A 145 -7.98 -5.02 5.97
CA HIS A 145 -6.90 -4.30 6.63
C HIS A 145 -5.96 -3.63 5.62
N LEU A 146 -5.56 -4.33 4.55
CA LEU A 146 -4.73 -3.76 3.49
C LEU A 146 -5.45 -2.61 2.76
N ILE A 147 -6.76 -2.74 2.51
CA ILE A 147 -7.57 -1.68 1.91
C ILE A 147 -7.62 -0.45 2.83
N GLU A 148 -7.92 -0.66 4.12
CA GLU A 148 -7.99 0.43 5.12
C GLU A 148 -6.65 1.18 5.23
N GLU A 149 -5.57 0.44 5.38
CA GLU A 149 -4.21 0.99 5.54
C GLU A 149 -3.77 1.76 4.30
N THR A 150 -3.94 1.17 3.12
CA THR A 150 -3.60 1.83 1.85
C THR A 150 -4.48 3.07 1.61
N ALA A 151 -5.78 3.00 1.90
CA ALA A 151 -6.70 4.13 1.74
C ALA A 151 -6.34 5.30 2.67
N ARG A 152 -5.98 5.01 3.92
CA ARG A 152 -5.51 6.03 4.88
C ARG A 152 -4.31 6.78 4.34
N HIS A 153 -3.31 6.04 3.85
CA HIS A 153 -2.09 6.61 3.30
C HIS A 153 -2.28 7.27 1.94
N ALA A 154 -3.23 6.83 1.12
CA ALA A 154 -3.62 7.52 -0.10
C ALA A 154 -4.16 8.93 0.20
N GLY A 155 -5.03 9.06 1.21
CA GLY A 155 -5.50 10.39 1.64
C GLY A 155 -4.39 11.29 2.20
N HIS A 156 -3.41 10.75 2.92
CA HIS A 156 -2.21 11.51 3.33
C HIS A 156 -1.41 11.96 2.11
N ALA A 157 -1.23 11.08 1.12
CA ALA A 157 -0.47 11.40 -0.08
C ALA A 157 -1.15 12.48 -0.93
N ASP A 158 -2.49 12.51 -1.02
CA ASP A 158 -3.23 13.57 -1.69
C ASP A 158 -2.89 14.93 -1.06
N ILE A 159 -2.98 15.04 0.28
CA ILE A 159 -2.66 16.28 1.00
C ILE A 159 -1.19 16.70 0.81
N LEU A 160 -0.25 15.74 0.84
CA LEU A 160 1.16 16.03 0.62
C LEU A 160 1.42 16.49 -0.82
N ARG A 161 0.75 15.89 -1.81
CA ARG A 161 0.87 16.29 -3.21
C ARG A 161 0.32 17.69 -3.44
N GLU A 162 -0.85 18.00 -2.93
CA GLU A 162 -1.44 19.34 -3.00
C GLU A 162 -0.54 20.39 -2.32
N SER A 163 0.06 20.03 -1.17
CA SER A 163 0.99 20.91 -0.46
C SER A 163 2.31 21.11 -1.21
N LEU A 164 2.75 20.11 -1.98
CA LEU A 164 4.02 20.11 -2.70
C LEU A 164 3.98 20.95 -3.97
N ASP A 165 2.93 20.80 -4.79
CA ASP A 165 2.84 21.45 -6.10
C ASP A 165 1.42 21.85 -6.54
N GLY A 166 0.43 21.74 -5.65
CA GLY A 166 -0.94 22.13 -5.89
C GLY A 166 -1.78 21.11 -6.65
N LYS A 167 -1.21 20.01 -7.12
CA LYS A 167 -1.94 19.03 -7.93
C LYS A 167 -2.89 18.21 -7.09
N THR A 168 -4.15 18.20 -7.47
CA THR A 168 -5.21 17.40 -6.85
C THR A 168 -5.23 15.97 -7.40
N ALA A 169 -5.83 15.06 -6.66
CA ALA A 169 -6.04 13.67 -7.11
C ALA A 169 -6.79 13.56 -8.45
N PHE A 170 -7.70 14.51 -8.75
CA PHE A 170 -8.44 14.53 -10.01
C PHE A 170 -7.54 14.89 -11.20
N GLU A 171 -6.71 15.93 -11.04
CA GLU A 171 -5.76 16.33 -12.08
C GLU A 171 -4.76 15.23 -12.40
N LEU A 172 -4.29 14.50 -11.34
CA LEU A 172 -3.38 13.37 -11.51
C LEU A 172 -4.03 12.17 -12.24
N VAL A 173 -5.34 11.94 -12.05
CA VAL A 173 -6.08 10.94 -12.85
C VAL A 173 -6.15 11.35 -14.32
N ASP A 174 -6.37 12.61 -14.60
CA ASP A 174 -6.44 13.10 -15.98
C ASP A 174 -5.06 13.08 -16.65
N GLU A 175 -3.98 13.41 -15.92
CA GLU A 175 -2.60 13.29 -16.43
C GLU A 175 -2.23 11.82 -16.72
N GLU A 176 -2.56 10.88 -15.82
CA GLU A 176 -2.32 9.44 -16.04
C GLU A 176 -3.03 8.94 -17.31
N ARG A 177 -4.28 9.32 -17.51
CA ARG A 177 -5.06 8.95 -18.70
C ARG A 177 -4.47 9.54 -19.98
N ALA A 178 -4.04 10.80 -19.93
CA ALA A 178 -3.42 11.45 -21.09
C ALA A 178 -2.08 10.81 -21.49
N ALA A 179 -1.34 10.23 -20.54
CA ALA A 179 -0.08 9.53 -20.80
C ALA A 179 -0.26 8.12 -21.39
N GLN A 180 -1.47 7.53 -21.29
CA GLN A 180 -1.80 6.19 -21.77
C GLN A 180 -2.48 6.17 -23.15
N GLY A 181 -2.90 7.30 -23.66
CA GLY A 181 -3.57 7.47 -24.96
C GLY A 181 -2.66 8.01 -26.02
#